data_05a8a5e7ff3f142b1f0790b837011223
#
_entry.id   05a8a5e7ff3f142b1f0790b837011223
#
_cell.length_a   1.000
_cell.length_b   1.000
_cell.length_c   1.000
_cell.angle_alpha   90.00
_cell.angle_beta   90.00
_cell.angle_gamma   90.00
#
_symmetry.space_group_name_H-M   'P 1'
#
loop_
_entity.id
_entity.type
_entity.pdbx_description
1 polymer ?
#
loop_
_entity_poly.entity_id
_entity_poly.type
_entity_poly.pdbx_seq_one_letter_code
_entity_poly.pdbx_strand_id
1 'polypeptide(L)'
;MAKNNKSGKTPLFFRFLNAVEAVGNRLPHPITLFFIFCIAIVIISEICKIFGVSATGELVNATTGEIEPTTVNAVSLANTDGIVYMLTNAVKNFTSFAPLGVVLVAMLGVGTAEGSGYVSSLLKRTVEITPRKIITPVVIFMGVISNVASDAGYVVLVPIGALMFSAYGRHPMAGLAAAFAGVSGGFSANLIIGTLDPMLAGISTEAVRIIDPEYTVQPTANWFFMIASTFLITILGTVITDFIVEPRLGQYQSSMSNEFADKKLEPNELKALNAANLTLAVLITGLILLLIPKNSFLRNHVTGDLIAGAPFMEGIIAIIALLFFIPALVYGFFSKNFKGEKDVCAAMGKAMSAMGSYIALAFVSSQFINYFSYTKLGTIIAINGANLLKNAGLGGIPLMILFILFSALINLLMGSASAKWTILAPVFIPMFMLLGFSPELTQVAFRIGDSCTNLITPLMSHFAMILVFAKRYDENSGIGTLISTMLPYSIFFLIGWSVMLIIWMLLGLPLGPGANLFI
;
A
#
# COMPACT_ATOMS: atom_id res chain seq x y z
N MET A 1 -3.78 36.12 -34.22
CA MET A 1 -2.37 36.09 -34.70
C MET A 1 -1.46 36.42 -33.53
N ALA A 2 -0.77 35.46 -32.98
CA ALA A 2 0.55 35.60 -32.34
C ALA A 2 1.11 34.18 -32.12
N LYS A 3 1.88 33.72 -33.12
CA LYS A 3 2.80 32.63 -32.98
C LYS A 3 3.89 33.04 -31.99
N ASN A 4 3.93 32.42 -30.81
CA ASN A 4 5.12 32.45 -30.00
C ASN A 4 5.66 31.02 -29.87
N ASN A 5 6.38 30.62 -30.89
CA ASN A 5 7.22 29.43 -30.93
C ASN A 5 8.47 29.73 -30.09
N LYS A 6 8.41 29.53 -28.77
CA LYS A 6 9.62 29.44 -27.96
C LYS A 6 9.98 27.96 -27.87
N SER A 7 10.97 27.57 -28.63
CA SER A 7 11.78 26.35 -28.48
C SER A 7 12.51 26.41 -27.12
N GLY A 8 11.77 26.36 -26.04
CA GLY A 8 12.32 26.23 -24.69
C GLY A 8 12.77 24.77 -24.52
N LYS A 9 14.05 24.57 -24.25
CA LYS A 9 14.59 23.28 -23.81
C LYS A 9 13.73 22.78 -22.64
N THR A 10 13.11 21.61 -22.81
CA THR A 10 12.35 20.96 -21.71
C THR A 10 13.22 20.94 -20.46
N PRO A 11 12.75 21.45 -19.30
CA PRO A 11 13.51 21.43 -18.06
C PRO A 11 14.10 20.04 -17.78
N LEU A 12 15.29 19.98 -17.19
CA LEU A 12 16.02 18.72 -16.93
C LEU A 12 15.14 17.69 -16.19
N PHE A 13 14.32 18.18 -15.28
CA PHE A 13 13.39 17.35 -14.50
C PHE A 13 12.33 16.66 -15.41
N PHE A 14 11.72 17.37 -16.37
CA PHE A 14 10.77 16.75 -17.29
C PHE A 14 11.45 15.78 -18.27
N ARG A 15 12.71 16.03 -18.64
CA ARG A 15 13.50 15.05 -19.39
C ARG A 15 13.74 13.78 -18.61
N PHE A 16 14.05 13.89 -17.32
CA PHE A 16 14.19 12.76 -16.41
C PHE A 16 12.88 11.98 -16.31
N LEU A 17 11.74 12.65 -16.06
CA LEU A 17 10.43 11.99 -15.98
C LEU A 17 10.01 11.32 -17.28
N ASN A 18 10.25 11.93 -18.43
CA ASN A 18 9.98 11.32 -19.74
C ASN A 18 10.88 10.09 -19.99
N ALA A 19 12.13 10.12 -19.52
CA ALA A 19 13.01 8.96 -19.57
C ALA A 19 12.52 7.83 -18.66
N VAL A 20 12.08 8.16 -17.43
CA VAL A 20 11.45 7.23 -16.47
C VAL A 20 10.21 6.59 -17.08
N GLU A 21 9.32 7.40 -17.67
CA GLU A 21 8.12 6.92 -18.36
C GLU A 21 8.48 5.99 -19.53
N ALA A 22 9.44 6.38 -20.38
CA ALA A 22 9.87 5.57 -21.51
C ALA A 22 10.50 4.24 -21.08
N VAL A 23 11.26 4.22 -19.99
CA VAL A 23 11.83 3.00 -19.40
C VAL A 23 10.73 2.15 -18.76
N GLY A 24 9.87 2.76 -17.95
CA GLY A 24 8.78 2.08 -17.26
C GLY A 24 7.79 1.41 -18.23
N ASN A 25 7.43 2.10 -19.32
CA ASN A 25 6.55 1.56 -20.36
C ASN A 25 7.19 0.41 -21.17
N ARG A 26 8.51 0.21 -21.08
CA ARG A 26 9.22 -0.95 -21.68
C ARG A 26 9.30 -2.14 -20.73
N LEU A 27 9.04 -1.95 -19.45
CA LEU A 27 9.00 -3.06 -18.50
C LEU A 27 7.84 -3.98 -18.88
N PRO A 28 8.05 -5.31 -18.86
CA PRO A 28 6.97 -6.25 -19.08
C PRO A 28 5.94 -6.18 -17.96
N HIS A 29 4.74 -6.71 -18.23
CA HIS A 29 3.72 -6.85 -17.19
C HIS A 29 4.28 -7.57 -15.95
N PRO A 30 3.90 -7.20 -14.71
CA PRO A 30 4.47 -7.80 -13.50
C PRO A 30 4.50 -9.33 -13.50
N ILE A 31 3.44 -9.99 -13.95
CA ILE A 31 3.40 -11.47 -14.08
C ILE A 31 4.53 -11.98 -14.97
N THR A 32 4.73 -11.35 -16.14
CA THR A 32 5.80 -11.72 -17.09
C THR A 32 7.18 -11.48 -16.48
N LEU A 33 7.34 -10.37 -15.74
CA LEU A 33 8.58 -10.02 -15.06
C LEU A 33 8.98 -11.09 -14.04
N PHE A 34 8.04 -11.52 -13.19
CA PHE A 34 8.30 -12.60 -12.23
C PHE A 34 8.57 -13.95 -12.90
N PHE A 35 7.93 -14.21 -14.04
CA PHE A 35 8.24 -15.41 -14.82
C PHE A 35 9.69 -15.38 -15.34
N ILE A 36 10.14 -14.23 -15.84
CA ILE A 36 11.55 -14.00 -16.23
C ILE A 36 12.47 -14.20 -15.03
N PHE A 37 12.12 -13.70 -13.85
CA PHE A 37 12.91 -13.87 -12.63
C PHE A 37 12.99 -15.33 -12.20
N CYS A 38 11.92 -16.12 -12.30
CA CYS A 38 11.97 -17.56 -12.05
C CYS A 38 13.00 -18.25 -12.96
N ILE A 39 12.98 -17.96 -14.27
CA ILE A 39 13.96 -18.49 -15.23
C ILE A 39 15.38 -18.02 -14.87
N ALA A 40 15.53 -16.73 -14.56
CA ALA A 40 16.82 -16.17 -14.18
C ALA A 40 17.41 -16.83 -12.95
N ILE A 41 16.58 -17.12 -11.91
CA ILE A 41 17.06 -17.83 -10.71
C ILE A 41 17.55 -19.23 -11.05
N VAL A 42 16.86 -19.98 -11.92
CA VAL A 42 17.31 -21.32 -12.34
C VAL A 42 18.70 -21.23 -12.97
N ILE A 43 18.91 -20.28 -13.88
CA ILE A 43 20.20 -20.08 -14.56
C ILE A 43 21.28 -19.62 -13.59
N ILE A 44 20.99 -18.58 -12.79
CA ILE A 44 21.94 -18.00 -11.83
C ILE A 44 22.33 -19.03 -10.76
N SER A 45 21.38 -19.83 -10.28
CA SER A 45 21.67 -20.85 -9.28
C SER A 45 22.65 -21.92 -9.78
N GLU A 46 22.54 -22.31 -11.06
CA GLU A 46 23.51 -23.24 -11.68
C GLU A 46 24.89 -22.60 -11.77
N ILE A 47 24.96 -21.37 -12.26
CA ILE A 47 26.22 -20.61 -12.36
C ILE A 47 26.87 -20.49 -10.96
N CYS A 48 26.11 -20.07 -9.96
CA CYS A 48 26.61 -19.91 -8.60
C CYS A 48 27.11 -21.24 -8.00
N LYS A 49 26.42 -22.35 -8.29
CA LYS A 49 26.87 -23.68 -7.85
C LYS A 49 28.17 -24.11 -8.51
N ILE A 50 28.31 -23.88 -9.83
CA ILE A 50 29.54 -24.23 -10.59
C ILE A 50 30.73 -23.42 -10.03
N PHE A 51 30.54 -22.14 -9.68
CA PHE A 51 31.60 -21.32 -9.10
C PHE A 51 31.78 -21.48 -7.58
N GLY A 52 31.01 -22.36 -6.92
CA GLY A 52 31.12 -22.60 -5.48
C GLY A 52 30.77 -21.37 -4.63
N VAL A 53 29.81 -20.55 -5.09
CA VAL A 53 29.42 -19.33 -4.38
C VAL A 53 28.83 -19.68 -3.02
N SER A 54 29.39 -19.09 -1.96
CA SER A 54 28.96 -19.27 -0.59
C SER A 54 29.09 -17.97 0.21
N ALA A 55 28.42 -17.91 1.35
CA ALA A 55 28.55 -16.81 2.31
C ALA A 55 28.55 -17.38 3.73
N THR A 56 29.37 -16.79 4.61
CA THR A 56 29.40 -17.13 6.03
C THR A 56 28.88 -15.96 6.84
N GLY A 57 27.88 -16.20 7.68
CA GLY A 57 27.24 -15.19 8.52
C GLY A 57 26.64 -15.80 9.78
N GLU A 58 26.28 -14.95 10.71
CA GLU A 58 25.56 -15.34 11.93
C GLU A 58 24.08 -15.59 11.58
N LEU A 59 23.64 -16.83 11.67
CA LEU A 59 22.25 -17.23 11.40
C LEU A 59 21.67 -17.95 12.61
N VAL A 60 20.36 -17.84 12.78
CA VAL A 60 19.63 -18.62 13.80
C VAL A 60 19.59 -20.07 13.38
N ASN A 61 20.12 -20.96 14.21
CA ASN A 61 20.00 -22.39 14.01
C ASN A 61 18.56 -22.83 14.29
N ALA A 62 17.87 -23.35 13.28
CA ALA A 62 16.46 -23.77 13.38
C ALA A 62 16.21 -24.86 14.42
N THR A 63 17.26 -25.59 14.86
CA THR A 63 17.13 -26.69 15.82
C THR A 63 17.38 -26.25 17.26
N THR A 64 18.37 -25.36 17.47
CA THR A 64 18.78 -24.90 18.80
C THR A 64 18.21 -23.55 19.17
N GLY A 65 17.79 -22.74 18.19
CA GLY A 65 17.38 -21.35 18.37
C GLY A 65 18.55 -20.41 18.67
N GLU A 66 19.78 -20.88 18.66
CA GLU A 66 20.97 -20.07 18.92
C GLU A 66 21.54 -19.46 17.64
N ILE A 67 22.19 -18.30 17.79
CA ILE A 67 22.87 -17.63 16.68
C ILE A 67 24.26 -18.23 16.52
N GLU A 68 24.52 -18.87 15.39
CA GLU A 68 25.80 -19.53 15.10
C GLU A 68 26.37 -19.09 13.74
N PRO A 69 27.71 -19.00 13.62
CA PRO A 69 28.36 -18.75 12.33
C PRO A 69 28.10 -19.94 11.39
N THR A 70 27.29 -19.71 10.36
CA THR A 70 26.89 -20.76 9.40
C THR A 70 27.38 -20.38 8.00
N THR A 71 27.98 -21.36 7.29
CA THR A 71 28.35 -21.20 5.88
C THR A 71 27.24 -21.75 5.00
N VAL A 72 26.66 -20.91 4.19
CA VAL A 72 25.59 -21.24 3.25
C VAL A 72 26.15 -21.32 1.85
N ASN A 73 25.94 -22.46 1.17
CA ASN A 73 26.37 -22.71 -0.21
C ASN A 73 25.18 -22.57 -1.17
N ALA A 74 25.42 -22.07 -2.37
CA ALA A 74 24.42 -22.01 -3.42
C ALA A 74 23.98 -23.41 -3.87
N VAL A 75 22.66 -23.61 -4.02
CA VAL A 75 22.03 -24.84 -4.48
C VAL A 75 21.43 -24.60 -5.87
N SER A 76 21.68 -25.51 -6.82
CA SER A 76 21.14 -25.38 -8.18
C SER A 76 19.70 -25.88 -8.28
N LEU A 77 18.90 -25.21 -9.10
CA LEU A 77 17.58 -25.67 -9.57
C LEU A 77 17.64 -26.37 -10.95
N ALA A 78 18.77 -26.29 -11.66
CA ALA A 78 18.91 -26.87 -12.99
C ALA A 78 19.28 -28.36 -12.98
N ASN A 79 19.40 -28.97 -11.81
CA ASN A 79 19.65 -30.42 -11.64
C ASN A 79 18.34 -31.21 -11.47
N THR A 80 18.44 -32.56 -11.41
CA THR A 80 17.28 -33.44 -11.26
C THR A 80 16.44 -33.11 -10.03
N ASP A 81 17.08 -32.88 -8.87
CA ASP A 81 16.39 -32.58 -7.61
C ASP A 81 15.67 -31.22 -7.69
N GLY A 82 16.30 -30.24 -8.31
CA GLY A 82 15.70 -28.91 -8.53
C GLY A 82 14.48 -28.97 -9.47
N ILE A 83 14.55 -29.76 -10.55
CA ILE A 83 13.43 -29.95 -11.46
C ILE A 83 12.28 -30.66 -10.74
N VAL A 84 12.58 -31.73 -9.99
CA VAL A 84 11.58 -32.42 -9.18
C VAL A 84 10.94 -31.47 -8.15
N TYR A 85 11.76 -30.67 -7.45
CA TYR A 85 11.27 -29.66 -6.51
C TYR A 85 10.30 -28.68 -7.19
N MET A 86 10.66 -28.12 -8.34
CA MET A 86 9.81 -27.17 -9.06
C MET A 86 8.45 -27.78 -9.44
N LEU A 87 8.44 -29.03 -9.90
CA LEU A 87 7.22 -29.72 -10.31
C LEU A 87 6.33 -30.14 -9.12
N THR A 88 6.94 -30.69 -8.08
CA THR A 88 6.18 -31.24 -6.94
C THR A 88 5.68 -30.17 -5.97
N ASN A 89 6.37 -29.02 -5.90
CA ASN A 89 6.00 -27.95 -4.98
C ASN A 89 5.22 -26.80 -5.61
N ALA A 90 4.99 -26.78 -6.91
CA ALA A 90 4.32 -25.67 -7.59
C ALA A 90 2.96 -25.29 -6.97
N VAL A 91 2.11 -26.28 -6.68
CA VAL A 91 0.81 -26.08 -6.05
C VAL A 91 0.97 -25.67 -4.58
N LYS A 92 1.85 -26.38 -3.84
CA LYS A 92 2.11 -26.08 -2.43
C LYS A 92 2.64 -24.65 -2.24
N ASN A 93 3.63 -24.24 -3.02
CA ASN A 93 4.16 -22.86 -2.98
C ASN A 93 3.06 -21.82 -3.14
N PHE A 94 2.12 -22.07 -4.05
CA PHE A 94 1.00 -21.16 -4.29
C PHE A 94 -0.02 -21.17 -3.15
N THR A 95 -0.47 -22.34 -2.71
CA THR A 95 -1.53 -22.45 -1.70
C THR A 95 -1.07 -22.06 -0.30
N SER A 96 0.22 -22.20 0.01
CA SER A 96 0.83 -21.76 1.27
C SER A 96 1.34 -20.31 1.23
N PHE A 97 1.20 -19.63 0.09
CA PHE A 97 1.63 -18.22 -0.05
C PHE A 97 0.79 -17.32 0.84
N ALA A 98 1.40 -16.82 1.94
CA ALA A 98 0.71 -16.11 3.02
C ALA A 98 -0.24 -14.98 2.54
N PRO A 99 0.14 -14.13 1.55
CA PRO A 99 -0.74 -13.06 1.10
C PRO A 99 -2.02 -13.53 0.41
N LEU A 100 -2.05 -14.72 -0.17
CA LEU A 100 -3.15 -15.15 -1.05
C LEU A 100 -4.50 -15.20 -0.32
N GLY A 101 -4.61 -16.03 0.71
CA GLY A 101 -5.87 -16.21 1.45
C GLY A 101 -6.30 -14.93 2.18
N VAL A 102 -5.33 -14.26 2.80
CA VAL A 102 -5.55 -13.05 3.62
C VAL A 102 -6.15 -11.91 2.77
N VAL A 103 -5.59 -11.66 1.58
CA VAL A 103 -6.10 -10.63 0.67
C VAL A 103 -7.48 -10.98 0.12
N LEU A 104 -7.71 -12.23 -0.29
CA LEU A 104 -9.00 -12.64 -0.83
C LEU A 104 -10.11 -12.53 0.21
N VAL A 105 -9.86 -12.92 1.47
CA VAL A 105 -10.84 -12.79 2.56
C VAL A 105 -11.14 -11.32 2.84
N ALA A 106 -10.12 -10.45 2.96
CA ALA A 106 -10.34 -9.03 3.15
C ALA A 106 -11.18 -8.41 2.02
N MET A 107 -10.88 -8.77 0.77
CA MET A 107 -11.58 -8.25 -0.41
C MET A 107 -13.04 -8.73 -0.53
N LEU A 108 -13.43 -9.85 0.05
CA LEU A 108 -14.85 -10.22 0.13
C LEU A 108 -15.66 -9.19 0.92
N GLY A 109 -15.14 -8.73 2.06
CA GLY A 109 -15.81 -7.70 2.87
C GLY A 109 -15.79 -6.33 2.22
N VAL A 110 -14.59 -5.83 1.93
CA VAL A 110 -14.38 -4.48 1.37
C VAL A 110 -15.02 -4.34 -0.02
N GLY A 111 -14.84 -5.32 -0.91
CA GLY A 111 -15.42 -5.28 -2.24
C GLY A 111 -16.96 -5.35 -2.24
N THR A 112 -17.55 -6.01 -1.26
CA THR A 112 -19.02 -5.96 -1.06
C THR A 112 -19.46 -4.59 -0.59
N ALA A 113 -18.68 -3.93 0.30
CA ALA A 113 -18.96 -2.58 0.76
C ALA A 113 -18.85 -1.54 -0.37
N GLU A 114 -17.90 -1.74 -1.27
CA GLU A 114 -17.78 -0.94 -2.51
C GLU A 114 -18.95 -1.21 -3.45
N GLY A 115 -19.24 -2.48 -3.73
CA GLY A 115 -20.32 -2.91 -4.64
C GLY A 115 -21.72 -2.52 -4.17
N SER A 116 -21.96 -2.41 -2.86
CA SER A 116 -23.21 -1.91 -2.29
C SER A 116 -23.40 -0.40 -2.47
N GLY A 117 -22.32 0.37 -2.68
CA GLY A 117 -22.29 1.83 -2.67
C GLY A 117 -22.10 2.47 -1.29
N TYR A 118 -21.94 1.67 -0.22
CA TYR A 118 -21.78 2.15 1.14
C TYR A 118 -20.57 3.08 1.29
N VAL A 119 -19.39 2.65 0.80
CA VAL A 119 -18.16 3.45 0.87
C VAL A 119 -18.31 4.77 0.11
N SER A 120 -18.84 4.71 -1.12
CA SER A 120 -19.05 5.91 -1.94
C SER A 120 -19.98 6.91 -1.27
N SER A 121 -21.05 6.44 -0.64
CA SER A 121 -22.01 7.31 0.07
C SER A 121 -21.44 7.88 1.36
N LEU A 122 -20.60 7.11 2.07
CA LEU A 122 -19.89 7.60 3.25
C LEU A 122 -18.94 8.75 2.88
N LEU A 123 -18.15 8.58 1.81
CA LEU A 123 -17.23 9.61 1.31
C LEU A 123 -18.01 10.87 0.88
N LYS A 124 -19.06 10.72 0.06
CA LYS A 124 -19.92 11.82 -0.38
C LYS A 124 -20.52 12.60 0.81
N ARG A 125 -21.09 11.89 1.79
CA ARG A 125 -21.73 12.49 2.95
C ARG A 125 -20.75 13.30 3.79
N THR A 126 -19.58 12.76 4.04
CA THR A 126 -18.56 13.46 4.84
C THR A 126 -18.15 14.77 4.18
N VAL A 127 -17.93 14.76 2.87
CA VAL A 127 -17.56 15.97 2.13
C VAL A 127 -18.73 16.96 2.09
N GLU A 128 -19.97 16.49 1.87
CA GLU A 128 -21.20 17.32 1.79
C GLU A 128 -21.46 18.16 3.07
N ILE A 129 -21.22 17.57 4.26
CA ILE A 129 -21.47 18.26 5.54
C ILE A 129 -20.30 19.12 6.00
N THR A 130 -19.20 19.16 5.25
CA THR A 130 -17.96 19.83 5.66
C THR A 130 -18.03 21.33 5.46
N PRO A 131 -17.81 22.17 6.49
CA PRO A 131 -17.77 23.60 6.36
C PRO A 131 -16.61 24.11 5.48
N ARG A 132 -16.81 25.24 4.79
CA ARG A 132 -15.79 25.85 3.89
C ARG A 132 -14.40 26.00 4.52
N LYS A 133 -14.32 26.34 5.81
CA LYS A 133 -13.05 26.63 6.50
C LYS A 133 -12.13 25.40 6.66
N ILE A 134 -12.71 24.20 6.69
CA ILE A 134 -11.98 22.95 6.92
C ILE A 134 -12.07 21.98 5.74
N ILE A 135 -12.50 22.48 4.57
CA ILE A 135 -12.68 21.62 3.40
C ILE A 135 -11.36 20.97 2.94
N THR A 136 -10.25 21.72 2.95
CA THR A 136 -8.94 21.20 2.51
C THR A 136 -8.48 20.02 3.38
N PRO A 137 -8.36 20.16 4.72
CA PRO A 137 -7.95 19.04 5.56
C PRO A 137 -8.94 17.86 5.49
N VAL A 138 -10.24 18.12 5.37
CA VAL A 138 -11.22 17.03 5.27
C VAL A 138 -11.10 16.28 3.94
N VAL A 139 -10.92 16.97 2.82
CA VAL A 139 -10.74 16.31 1.51
C VAL A 139 -9.48 15.44 1.51
N ILE A 140 -8.37 15.93 2.05
CA ILE A 140 -7.11 15.16 2.12
C ILE A 140 -7.26 13.99 3.08
N PHE A 141 -7.82 14.23 4.27
CA PHE A 141 -8.05 13.18 5.28
C PHE A 141 -8.95 12.06 4.72
N MET A 142 -10.05 12.41 4.06
CA MET A 142 -10.92 11.44 3.39
C MET A 142 -10.20 10.72 2.24
N GLY A 143 -9.28 11.41 1.56
CA GLY A 143 -8.39 10.79 0.57
C GLY A 143 -7.56 9.67 1.19
N VAL A 144 -6.92 9.95 2.31
CA VAL A 144 -6.15 8.93 3.04
C VAL A 144 -7.05 7.77 3.48
N ILE A 145 -8.18 8.07 4.14
CA ILE A 145 -9.10 7.02 4.64
C ILE A 145 -9.70 6.18 3.51
N SER A 146 -9.90 6.75 2.31
CA SER A 146 -10.47 6.03 1.18
C SER A 146 -9.62 4.84 0.72
N ASN A 147 -8.33 4.81 1.05
CA ASN A 147 -7.43 3.70 0.73
C ASN A 147 -7.81 2.37 1.42
N VAL A 148 -8.66 2.41 2.44
CA VAL A 148 -9.26 1.20 3.03
C VAL A 148 -10.12 0.45 2.00
N ALA A 149 -10.78 1.18 1.10
CA ALA A 149 -11.66 0.64 0.07
C ALA A 149 -11.00 0.65 -1.33
N SER A 150 -9.74 0.27 -1.41
CA SER A 150 -9.01 0.13 -2.67
C SER A 150 -9.07 1.39 -3.55
N ASP A 151 -9.70 1.32 -4.72
CA ASP A 151 -9.65 2.37 -5.75
C ASP A 151 -10.80 3.40 -5.65
N ALA A 152 -11.73 3.25 -4.70
CA ALA A 152 -12.90 4.11 -4.57
C ALA A 152 -12.54 5.59 -4.39
N GLY A 153 -11.44 5.88 -3.72
CA GLY A 153 -10.94 7.24 -3.54
C GLY A 153 -10.64 7.95 -4.85
N TYR A 154 -10.00 7.28 -5.79
CA TYR A 154 -9.66 7.86 -7.09
C TYR A 154 -10.89 8.19 -7.92
N VAL A 155 -11.87 7.30 -7.94
CA VAL A 155 -13.07 7.42 -8.78
C VAL A 155 -14.07 8.43 -8.19
N VAL A 156 -14.22 8.42 -6.87
CA VAL A 156 -15.29 9.16 -6.18
C VAL A 156 -14.75 10.47 -5.58
N LEU A 157 -13.69 10.40 -4.78
CA LEU A 157 -13.28 11.56 -3.98
C LEU A 157 -12.53 12.60 -4.80
N VAL A 158 -11.71 12.20 -5.78
CA VAL A 158 -10.93 13.16 -6.57
C VAL A 158 -11.84 14.11 -7.36
N PRO A 159 -12.85 13.65 -8.13
CA PRO A 159 -13.78 14.57 -8.77
C PRO A 159 -14.66 15.34 -7.78
N ILE A 160 -15.04 14.74 -6.64
CA ILE A 160 -15.82 15.44 -5.61
C ILE A 160 -14.99 16.56 -4.98
N GLY A 161 -13.71 16.35 -4.69
CA GLY A 161 -12.80 17.36 -4.16
C GLY A 161 -12.73 18.59 -5.07
N ALA A 162 -12.62 18.40 -6.38
CA ALA A 162 -12.65 19.48 -7.36
C ALA A 162 -13.98 20.26 -7.34
N LEU A 163 -15.10 19.54 -7.31
CA LEU A 163 -16.44 20.15 -7.27
C LEU A 163 -16.67 20.94 -5.97
N MET A 164 -16.22 20.41 -4.82
CA MET A 164 -16.37 21.10 -3.53
C MET A 164 -15.59 22.41 -3.49
N PHE A 165 -14.35 22.40 -3.97
CA PHE A 165 -13.58 23.65 -4.06
C PHE A 165 -14.29 24.65 -4.97
N SER A 166 -14.76 24.22 -6.13
CA SER A 166 -15.55 25.08 -7.04
C SER A 166 -16.81 25.63 -6.38
N ALA A 167 -17.57 24.80 -5.67
CA ALA A 167 -18.79 25.21 -4.95
C ALA A 167 -18.52 26.28 -3.88
N TYR A 168 -17.34 26.29 -3.29
CA TYR A 168 -16.92 27.30 -2.33
C TYR A 168 -16.16 28.48 -2.96
N GLY A 169 -16.15 28.60 -4.29
CA GLY A 169 -15.47 29.67 -5.03
C GLY A 169 -13.93 29.54 -4.96
N ARG A 170 -13.42 28.35 -4.74
CA ARG A 170 -11.99 28.02 -4.75
C ARG A 170 -11.62 27.35 -6.08
N HIS A 171 -10.33 27.26 -6.38
CA HIS A 171 -9.86 26.69 -7.64
C HIS A 171 -10.10 25.16 -7.69
N PRO A 172 -10.89 24.61 -8.63
CA PRO A 172 -11.24 23.19 -8.67
C PRO A 172 -10.02 22.28 -8.87
N MET A 173 -8.99 22.72 -9.61
CA MET A 173 -7.74 21.99 -9.74
C MET A 173 -6.99 21.86 -8.41
N ALA A 174 -7.13 22.83 -7.48
CA ALA A 174 -6.55 22.69 -6.14
C ALA A 174 -7.30 21.62 -5.33
N GLY A 175 -8.63 21.56 -5.45
CA GLY A 175 -9.44 20.51 -4.84
C GLY A 175 -9.15 19.12 -5.40
N LEU A 176 -8.96 19.01 -6.71
CA LEU A 176 -8.53 17.78 -7.37
C LEU A 176 -7.16 17.33 -6.86
N ALA A 177 -6.20 18.28 -6.80
CA ALA A 177 -4.84 18.00 -6.33
C ALA A 177 -4.84 17.58 -4.85
N ALA A 178 -5.62 18.25 -3.99
CA ALA A 178 -5.76 17.92 -2.58
C ALA A 178 -6.31 16.49 -2.38
N ALA A 179 -7.40 16.16 -3.08
CA ALA A 179 -7.98 14.82 -3.03
C ALA A 179 -7.00 13.76 -3.56
N PHE A 180 -6.36 14.02 -4.69
CA PHE A 180 -5.37 13.11 -5.26
C PHE A 180 -4.13 12.96 -4.36
N ALA A 181 -3.68 14.02 -3.70
CA ALA A 181 -2.62 13.96 -2.70
C ALA A 181 -2.98 13.08 -1.52
N GLY A 182 -4.22 13.17 -1.01
CA GLY A 182 -4.71 12.31 0.05
C GLY A 182 -4.80 10.84 -0.38
N VAL A 183 -5.41 10.56 -1.53
CA VAL A 183 -5.61 9.19 -2.01
C VAL A 183 -4.28 8.54 -2.40
N SER A 184 -3.48 9.19 -3.21
CA SER A 184 -2.27 8.60 -3.80
C SER A 184 -1.03 8.80 -2.94
N GLY A 185 -0.82 10.02 -2.44
CA GLY A 185 0.28 10.33 -1.53
C GLY A 185 0.09 9.76 -0.14
N GLY A 186 -1.15 9.63 0.33
CA GLY A 186 -1.52 8.97 1.57
C GLY A 186 -1.77 7.47 1.45
N PHE A 187 -1.35 6.81 0.36
CA PHE A 187 -1.66 5.42 0.04
C PHE A 187 -1.25 4.42 1.14
N SER A 188 -0.16 4.69 1.84
CA SER A 188 0.33 3.89 2.97
C SER A 188 0.06 4.51 4.33
N ALA A 189 -0.85 5.48 4.42
CA ALA A 189 -1.35 6.03 5.68
C ALA A 189 -2.80 5.61 5.87
N ASN A 190 -3.20 5.22 7.08
CA ASN A 190 -4.59 4.88 7.36
C ASN A 190 -4.86 4.84 8.88
N LEU A 191 -6.13 5.03 9.28
CA LEU A 191 -6.56 4.85 10.66
C LEU A 191 -6.92 3.40 10.99
N ILE A 192 -7.35 2.65 9.99
CA ILE A 192 -7.75 1.24 10.09
C ILE A 192 -7.00 0.40 9.07
N ILE A 193 -6.85 -0.87 9.38
CA ILE A 193 -6.19 -1.82 8.48
C ILE A 193 -6.97 -1.91 7.17
N GLY A 194 -6.28 -1.65 6.07
CA GLY A 194 -6.83 -1.73 4.72
C GLY A 194 -6.39 -3.00 4.00
N THR A 195 -6.70 -3.09 2.71
CA THR A 195 -6.36 -4.26 1.87
C THR A 195 -4.87 -4.39 1.59
N LEU A 196 -4.14 -3.28 1.59
CA LEU A 196 -2.70 -3.25 1.36
C LEU A 196 -1.91 -3.88 2.52
N ASP A 197 -2.37 -3.69 3.76
CA ASP A 197 -1.65 -4.08 4.96
C ASP A 197 -1.43 -5.60 5.06
N PRO A 198 -2.46 -6.44 4.94
CA PRO A 198 -2.27 -7.89 4.93
C PRO A 198 -1.46 -8.37 3.73
N MET A 199 -1.55 -7.69 2.59
CA MET A 199 -0.77 -8.03 1.40
C MET A 199 0.72 -7.81 1.64
N LEU A 200 1.12 -6.63 2.13
CA LEU A 200 2.52 -6.33 2.40
C LEU A 200 3.07 -7.17 3.56
N ALA A 201 2.29 -7.36 4.63
CA ALA A 201 2.66 -8.22 5.75
C ALA A 201 2.91 -9.66 5.32
N GLY A 202 2.05 -10.22 4.47
CA GLY A 202 2.23 -11.56 3.93
C GLY A 202 3.49 -11.69 3.06
N ILE A 203 3.76 -10.72 2.18
CA ILE A 203 5.00 -10.70 1.38
C ILE A 203 6.23 -10.58 2.29
N SER A 204 6.15 -9.74 3.33
CA SER A 204 7.23 -9.60 4.32
C SER A 204 7.46 -10.91 5.09
N THR A 205 6.40 -11.61 5.47
CA THR A 205 6.48 -12.93 6.13
C THR A 205 7.22 -13.94 5.25
N GLU A 206 6.89 -14.02 3.96
CA GLU A 206 7.61 -14.91 3.03
C GLU A 206 9.09 -14.53 2.90
N ALA A 207 9.40 -13.24 2.93
CA ALA A 207 10.77 -12.76 2.85
C ALA A 207 11.58 -13.06 4.13
N VAL A 208 10.98 -12.88 5.30
CA VAL A 208 11.60 -13.20 6.59
C VAL A 208 11.94 -14.68 6.70
N ARG A 209 11.07 -15.56 6.22
CA ARG A 209 11.24 -17.02 6.26
C ARG A 209 12.47 -17.53 5.50
N ILE A 210 13.12 -16.68 4.72
CA ILE A 210 14.42 -16.98 4.09
C ILE A 210 15.51 -17.21 5.16
N ILE A 211 15.43 -16.53 6.31
CA ILE A 211 16.40 -16.63 7.42
C ILE A 211 15.78 -17.06 8.75
N ASP A 212 14.51 -16.81 8.98
CA ASP A 212 13.77 -17.20 10.19
C ASP A 212 12.41 -17.80 9.78
N PRO A 213 12.27 -19.13 9.70
CA PRO A 213 11.07 -19.80 9.24
C PRO A 213 9.83 -19.61 10.13
N GLU A 214 10.02 -19.32 11.41
CA GLU A 214 8.92 -19.19 12.39
C GLU A 214 8.41 -17.75 12.50
N TYR A 215 9.14 -16.79 11.98
CA TYR A 215 8.74 -15.36 12.06
C TYR A 215 7.53 -15.07 11.18
N THR A 216 6.62 -14.28 11.71
CA THR A 216 5.41 -13.84 10.98
C THR A 216 5.17 -12.35 11.20
N VAL A 217 5.10 -11.59 10.11
CA VAL A 217 4.74 -10.18 10.13
C VAL A 217 3.22 -10.05 10.13
N GLN A 218 2.68 -9.42 11.16
CA GLN A 218 1.24 -9.25 11.30
C GLN A 218 0.69 -8.14 10.38
N PRO A 219 -0.55 -8.22 9.90
CA PRO A 219 -1.18 -7.14 9.13
C PRO A 219 -1.22 -5.79 9.87
N THR A 220 -1.18 -5.82 11.18
CA THR A 220 -1.16 -4.65 12.08
C THR A 220 0.25 -4.10 12.35
N ALA A 221 1.29 -4.69 11.78
CA ALA A 221 2.70 -4.42 12.10
C ALA A 221 3.11 -2.94 11.95
N ASN A 222 2.45 -2.17 11.09
CA ASN A 222 2.74 -0.75 10.89
C ASN A 222 1.63 0.19 11.38
N TRP A 223 0.64 -0.32 12.09
CA TRP A 223 -0.61 0.40 12.34
C TRP A 223 -0.45 1.70 13.12
N PHE A 224 0.38 1.74 14.17
CA PHE A 224 0.59 2.96 14.95
C PHE A 224 1.28 4.05 14.11
N PHE A 225 2.29 3.65 13.32
CA PHE A 225 2.96 4.56 12.42
C PHE A 225 2.01 5.09 11.32
N MET A 226 1.12 4.25 10.80
CA MET A 226 0.11 4.64 9.80
C MET A 226 -0.92 5.63 10.35
N ILE A 227 -1.37 5.45 11.61
CA ILE A 227 -2.26 6.41 12.29
C ILE A 227 -1.58 7.78 12.36
N ALA A 228 -0.36 7.85 12.86
CA ALA A 228 0.39 9.11 12.93
C ALA A 228 0.61 9.72 11.54
N SER A 229 0.91 8.88 10.56
CA SER A 229 1.07 9.26 9.14
C SER A 229 -0.18 9.91 8.56
N THR A 230 -1.36 9.45 8.93
CA THR A 230 -2.64 10.01 8.47
C THR A 230 -2.77 11.49 8.86
N PHE A 231 -2.43 11.82 10.09
CA PHE A 231 -2.45 13.21 10.55
C PHE A 231 -1.34 14.05 9.91
N LEU A 232 -0.13 13.49 9.79
CA LEU A 232 0.99 14.17 9.13
C LEU A 232 0.66 14.54 7.69
N ILE A 233 0.18 13.57 6.89
CA ILE A 233 -0.17 13.77 5.48
C ILE A 233 -1.32 14.78 5.34
N THR A 234 -2.32 14.71 6.24
CA THR A 234 -3.43 15.65 6.24
C THR A 234 -2.95 17.09 6.50
N ILE A 235 -2.08 17.28 7.49
CA ILE A 235 -1.55 18.61 7.84
C ILE A 235 -0.67 19.14 6.71
N LEU A 236 0.33 18.36 6.28
CA LEU A 236 1.25 18.77 5.21
C LEU A 236 0.50 19.04 3.91
N GLY A 237 -0.41 18.14 3.52
CA GLY A 237 -1.21 18.32 2.31
C GLY A 237 -2.08 19.56 2.36
N THR A 238 -2.66 19.89 3.52
CA THR A 238 -3.44 21.13 3.71
C THR A 238 -2.57 22.36 3.52
N VAL A 239 -1.41 22.40 4.17
CA VAL A 239 -0.47 23.53 4.04
C VAL A 239 -0.01 23.68 2.59
N ILE A 240 0.33 22.59 1.91
CA ILE A 240 0.76 22.61 0.51
C ILE A 240 -0.37 23.09 -0.40
N THR A 241 -1.58 22.60 -0.19
CA THR A 241 -2.74 23.02 -0.99
C THR A 241 -3.02 24.51 -0.84
N ASP A 242 -3.17 24.97 0.41
CA ASP A 242 -3.65 26.33 0.69
C ASP A 242 -2.58 27.40 0.47
N PHE A 243 -1.30 27.09 0.68
CA PHE A 243 -0.21 28.08 0.60
C PHE A 243 0.70 27.95 -0.63
N ILE A 244 0.70 26.80 -1.32
CA ILE A 244 1.60 26.59 -2.48
C ILE A 244 0.81 26.37 -3.76
N VAL A 245 -0.09 25.37 -3.76
CA VAL A 245 -0.73 24.91 -5.00
C VAL A 245 -1.85 25.84 -5.43
N GLU A 246 -2.79 26.17 -4.56
CA GLU A 246 -3.92 27.04 -4.90
C GLU A 246 -3.48 28.47 -5.27
N PRO A 247 -2.57 29.13 -4.52
CA PRO A 247 -2.07 30.45 -4.93
C PRO A 247 -1.36 30.46 -6.29
N ARG A 248 -0.68 29.37 -6.65
CA ARG A 248 -0.01 29.20 -7.95
C ARG A 248 -1.01 29.05 -9.10
N LEU A 249 -2.16 28.42 -8.86
CA LEU A 249 -3.21 28.24 -9.86
C LEU A 249 -4.01 29.51 -10.12
N GLY A 250 -4.03 30.46 -9.17
CA GLY A 250 -4.72 31.74 -9.30
C GLY A 250 -6.23 31.65 -9.07
N GLN A 251 -6.96 32.68 -9.50
CA GLN A 251 -8.41 32.72 -9.36
C GLN A 251 -9.09 31.97 -10.50
N TYR A 252 -10.04 31.11 -10.16
CA TYR A 252 -10.86 30.37 -11.13
C TYR A 252 -12.19 31.12 -11.35
N GLN A 253 -12.42 31.55 -12.59
CA GLN A 253 -13.69 32.19 -13.00
C GLN A 253 -14.56 31.10 -13.64
N SER A 254 -15.57 30.61 -12.95
CA SER A 254 -16.44 29.56 -13.46
C SER A 254 -17.92 29.76 -13.23
N SER A 255 -18.69 29.26 -14.21
CA SER A 255 -20.14 29.12 -14.22
C SER A 255 -20.67 27.79 -13.65
N MET A 256 -19.81 26.93 -13.06
CA MET A 256 -20.11 25.52 -12.70
C MET A 256 -20.76 25.30 -11.32
N SER A 257 -21.40 26.29 -10.72
CA SER A 257 -22.01 26.15 -9.37
C SER A 257 -23.17 25.15 -9.27
N ASN A 258 -23.76 24.72 -10.39
CA ASN A 258 -24.95 23.87 -10.39
C ASN A 258 -24.66 22.34 -10.42
N GLU A 259 -23.45 21.88 -10.83
CA GLU A 259 -23.15 20.43 -10.91
C GLU A 259 -23.03 19.74 -9.55
N PHE A 260 -22.80 20.51 -8.47
CA PHE A 260 -22.71 19.94 -7.12
C PHE A 260 -24.08 19.57 -6.55
N ALA A 261 -25.13 20.32 -6.92
CA ALA A 261 -26.49 20.08 -6.44
C ALA A 261 -27.01 18.69 -6.89
N ASP A 262 -26.60 18.22 -8.08
CA ASP A 262 -27.02 16.95 -8.64
C ASP A 262 -26.30 15.71 -8.02
N LYS A 263 -25.30 15.93 -7.17
CA LYS A 263 -24.49 14.85 -6.55
C LYS A 263 -24.76 14.65 -5.06
N LYS A 264 -25.77 15.33 -4.50
CA LYS A 264 -26.20 15.09 -3.11
C LYS A 264 -26.77 13.69 -2.95
N LEU A 265 -26.62 13.15 -1.74
CA LEU A 265 -27.24 11.88 -1.39
C LEU A 265 -28.79 12.01 -1.41
N GLU A 266 -29.43 11.04 -2.03
CA GLU A 266 -30.89 10.95 -1.96
C GLU A 266 -31.36 10.65 -0.51
N PRO A 267 -32.59 11.03 -0.13
CA PRO A 267 -33.10 10.77 1.22
C PRO A 267 -33.07 9.29 1.61
N ASN A 268 -33.26 8.39 0.66
CA ASN A 268 -33.20 6.93 0.89
C ASN A 268 -31.76 6.47 1.11
N GLU A 269 -30.80 7.00 0.36
CA GLU A 269 -29.37 6.71 0.54
C GLU A 269 -28.89 7.19 1.91
N LEU A 270 -29.36 8.36 2.37
CA LEU A 270 -29.00 8.91 3.69
C LEU A 270 -29.55 8.03 4.83
N LYS A 271 -30.78 7.54 4.70
CA LYS A 271 -31.37 6.60 5.69
C LYS A 271 -30.59 5.28 5.71
N ALA A 272 -30.25 4.74 4.53
CA ALA A 272 -29.44 3.54 4.40
C ALA A 272 -28.06 3.71 5.02
N LEU A 273 -27.41 4.87 4.78
CA LEU A 273 -26.12 5.20 5.33
C LEU A 273 -26.13 5.28 6.86
N ASN A 274 -27.16 5.93 7.43
CA ASN A 274 -27.33 6.01 8.89
C ASN A 274 -27.55 4.62 9.51
N ALA A 275 -28.36 3.76 8.90
CA ALA A 275 -28.59 2.39 9.35
C ALA A 275 -27.30 1.56 9.30
N ALA A 276 -26.53 1.66 8.23
CA ALA A 276 -25.23 0.97 8.08
C ALA A 276 -24.20 1.46 9.11
N ASN A 277 -24.11 2.77 9.31
CA ASN A 277 -23.21 3.36 10.31
C ASN A 277 -23.60 2.95 11.73
N LEU A 278 -24.91 2.88 12.04
CA LEU A 278 -25.38 2.36 13.33
C LEU A 278 -25.00 0.88 13.50
N THR A 279 -25.18 0.07 12.46
CA THR A 279 -24.78 -1.33 12.45
C THR A 279 -23.27 -1.46 12.71
N LEU A 280 -22.45 -0.68 12.02
CA LEU A 280 -21.00 -0.66 12.23
C LEU A 280 -20.65 -0.27 13.68
N ALA A 281 -21.30 0.76 14.24
CA ALA A 281 -21.09 1.18 15.62
C ALA A 281 -21.46 0.08 16.62
N VAL A 282 -22.57 -0.63 16.40
CA VAL A 282 -23.00 -1.77 17.23
C VAL A 282 -21.98 -2.91 17.15
N LEU A 283 -21.49 -3.25 15.96
CA LEU A 283 -20.49 -4.31 15.79
C LEU A 283 -19.16 -3.97 16.46
N ILE A 284 -18.66 -2.74 16.29
CA ILE A 284 -17.43 -2.27 16.96
C ILE A 284 -17.61 -2.27 18.47
N THR A 285 -18.73 -1.76 18.98
CA THR A 285 -19.02 -1.77 20.41
C THR A 285 -19.10 -3.19 20.97
N GLY A 286 -19.80 -4.08 20.27
CA GLY A 286 -19.87 -5.50 20.62
C GLY A 286 -18.50 -6.17 20.67
N LEU A 287 -17.65 -5.91 19.66
CA LEU A 287 -16.27 -6.41 19.61
C LEU A 287 -15.45 -5.88 20.81
N ILE A 288 -15.52 -4.58 21.09
CA ILE A 288 -14.82 -3.98 22.24
C ILE A 288 -15.29 -4.63 23.54
N LEU A 289 -16.59 -4.79 23.75
CA LEU A 289 -17.14 -5.46 24.94
C LEU A 289 -16.66 -6.90 25.09
N LEU A 290 -16.50 -7.63 23.98
CA LEU A 290 -15.93 -8.98 23.98
C LEU A 290 -14.44 -8.99 24.30
N LEU A 291 -13.70 -7.93 24.00
CA LEU A 291 -12.26 -7.82 24.27
C LEU A 291 -11.92 -7.37 25.69
N ILE A 292 -12.83 -6.72 26.43
CA ILE A 292 -12.58 -6.21 27.78
C ILE A 292 -12.28 -7.33 28.82
N PRO A 293 -13.05 -8.43 28.90
CA PRO A 293 -12.80 -9.45 29.90
C PRO A 293 -11.44 -10.16 29.67
N LYS A 294 -10.66 -10.32 30.76
CA LYS A 294 -9.37 -11.02 30.68
C LYS A 294 -9.49 -12.50 30.27
N ASN A 295 -10.61 -13.13 30.54
CA ASN A 295 -10.95 -14.49 30.15
C ASN A 295 -11.76 -14.59 28.85
N SER A 296 -11.75 -13.56 28.03
CA SER A 296 -12.40 -13.59 26.72
C SER A 296 -11.80 -14.65 25.82
N PHE A 297 -12.63 -15.35 25.05
CA PHE A 297 -12.18 -16.32 24.03
C PHE A 297 -11.39 -15.68 22.88
N LEU A 298 -11.43 -14.35 22.75
CA LEU A 298 -10.65 -13.58 21.76
C LEU A 298 -9.24 -13.20 22.27
N ARG A 299 -8.93 -13.45 23.54
CA ARG A 299 -7.61 -13.23 24.13
C ARG A 299 -6.81 -14.53 24.17
N ASN A 300 -5.51 -14.40 24.34
CA ASN A 300 -4.67 -15.56 24.62
C ASN A 300 -5.13 -16.24 25.92
N HIS A 301 -5.45 -17.52 25.84
CA HIS A 301 -6.02 -18.27 26.97
C HIS A 301 -5.05 -18.46 28.15
N VAL A 302 -3.73 -18.37 27.88
CA VAL A 302 -2.69 -18.56 28.90
C VAL A 302 -2.27 -17.24 29.53
N THR A 303 -1.97 -16.25 28.70
CA THR A 303 -1.43 -14.95 29.15
C THR A 303 -2.49 -13.88 29.34
N GLY A 304 -3.67 -14.03 28.76
CA GLY A 304 -4.71 -13.00 28.70
C GLY A 304 -4.35 -11.85 27.75
N ASP A 305 -3.27 -11.99 26.97
CA ASP A 305 -2.83 -10.94 26.03
C ASP A 305 -3.83 -10.79 24.87
N LEU A 306 -3.88 -9.57 24.31
CA LEU A 306 -4.67 -9.24 23.12
C LEU A 306 -3.87 -9.35 21.82
N ILE A 307 -2.55 -9.49 21.91
CA ILE A 307 -1.64 -9.42 20.77
C ILE A 307 -0.94 -10.76 20.54
N ALA A 308 -0.08 -11.15 21.47
CA ALA A 308 0.75 -12.34 21.31
C ALA A 308 -0.07 -13.63 21.44
N GLY A 309 -0.20 -14.39 20.32
CA GLY A 309 -0.96 -15.65 20.28
C GLY A 309 -2.43 -15.50 20.67
N ALA A 310 -3.02 -14.34 20.41
CA ALA A 310 -4.42 -14.05 20.70
C ALA A 310 -5.30 -14.35 19.47
N PRO A 311 -6.41 -15.11 19.62
CA PRO A 311 -7.35 -15.36 18.52
C PRO A 311 -7.89 -14.09 17.86
N PHE A 312 -7.96 -12.98 18.60
CA PHE A 312 -8.31 -11.67 18.05
C PHE A 312 -7.35 -11.23 16.95
N MET A 313 -6.03 -11.32 17.19
CA MET A 313 -5.01 -10.91 16.20
C MET A 313 -4.89 -11.91 15.06
N GLU A 314 -5.00 -13.20 15.35
CA GLU A 314 -4.98 -14.23 14.31
C GLU A 314 -6.19 -14.13 13.39
N GLY A 315 -7.36 -13.75 13.95
CA GLY A 315 -8.62 -13.55 13.23
C GLY A 315 -8.85 -12.14 12.69
N ILE A 316 -7.90 -11.21 12.82
CA ILE A 316 -8.13 -9.78 12.55
C ILE A 316 -8.66 -9.52 11.14
N ILE A 317 -8.19 -10.27 10.15
CA ILE A 317 -8.64 -10.10 8.75
C ILE A 317 -10.09 -10.53 8.56
N ALA A 318 -10.50 -11.65 9.16
CA ALA A 318 -11.89 -12.09 9.12
C ALA A 318 -12.82 -11.09 9.85
N ILE A 319 -12.37 -10.55 10.98
CA ILE A 319 -13.09 -9.51 11.73
C ILE A 319 -13.26 -8.26 10.87
N ILE A 320 -12.20 -7.78 10.21
CA ILE A 320 -12.27 -6.63 9.30
C ILE A 320 -13.21 -6.91 8.14
N ALA A 321 -13.10 -8.08 7.51
CA ALA A 321 -14.00 -8.45 6.43
C ALA A 321 -15.48 -8.40 6.86
N LEU A 322 -15.82 -8.88 8.05
CA LEU A 322 -17.17 -8.84 8.60
C LEU A 322 -17.62 -7.40 8.96
N LEU A 323 -16.73 -6.56 9.48
CA LEU A 323 -17.01 -5.16 9.80
C LEU A 323 -17.31 -4.33 8.54
N PHE A 324 -16.83 -4.74 7.37
CA PHE A 324 -17.22 -4.15 6.09
C PHE A 324 -18.46 -4.81 5.48
N PHE A 325 -18.50 -6.13 5.52
CA PHE A 325 -19.56 -6.91 4.86
C PHE A 325 -20.94 -6.66 5.47
N ILE A 326 -21.09 -6.72 6.80
CA ILE A 326 -22.40 -6.61 7.46
C ILE A 326 -23.04 -5.22 7.26
N PRO A 327 -22.33 -4.08 7.50
CA PRO A 327 -22.86 -2.77 7.18
C PRO A 327 -23.16 -2.58 5.69
N ALA A 328 -22.35 -3.20 4.82
CA ALA A 328 -22.59 -3.18 3.38
C ALA A 328 -23.92 -3.85 2.98
N LEU A 329 -24.25 -4.98 3.60
CA LEU A 329 -25.56 -5.62 3.40
C LEU A 329 -26.70 -4.70 3.84
N VAL A 330 -26.57 -4.13 5.05
CA VAL A 330 -27.60 -3.19 5.58
C VAL A 330 -27.75 -2.01 4.63
N TYR A 331 -26.65 -1.38 4.22
CA TYR A 331 -26.70 -0.29 3.25
C TYR A 331 -27.36 -0.71 1.94
N GLY A 332 -26.90 -1.83 1.35
CA GLY A 332 -27.34 -2.31 0.04
C GLY A 332 -28.85 -2.60 -0.01
N PHE A 333 -29.39 -3.24 1.04
CA PHE A 333 -30.83 -3.52 1.11
C PHE A 333 -31.67 -2.27 1.43
N PHE A 334 -31.23 -1.41 2.33
CA PHE A 334 -31.96 -0.18 2.66
C PHE A 334 -31.95 0.85 1.53
N SER A 335 -30.85 0.96 0.79
CA SER A 335 -30.75 1.82 -0.40
C SER A 335 -31.45 1.23 -1.63
N LYS A 336 -31.84 -0.05 -1.56
CA LYS A 336 -32.39 -0.85 -2.68
C LYS A 336 -31.36 -1.13 -3.80
N ASN A 337 -30.07 -0.92 -3.55
CA ASN A 337 -29.01 -1.35 -4.48
C ASN A 337 -28.91 -2.86 -4.53
N PHE A 338 -29.21 -3.55 -3.42
CA PHE A 338 -29.42 -4.99 -3.37
C PHE A 338 -30.92 -5.30 -3.24
N LYS A 339 -31.46 -6.08 -4.16
CA LYS A 339 -32.87 -6.53 -4.19
C LYS A 339 -33.01 -7.94 -3.63
N GLY A 340 -31.92 -8.70 -3.55
CA GLY A 340 -31.89 -10.07 -3.07
C GLY A 340 -30.49 -10.65 -2.99
N GLU A 341 -30.39 -11.92 -2.61
CA GLU A 341 -29.12 -12.63 -2.47
C GLU A 341 -28.26 -12.63 -3.75
N LYS A 342 -28.91 -12.65 -4.93
CA LYS A 342 -28.21 -12.63 -6.22
C LYS A 342 -27.37 -11.39 -6.42
N ASP A 343 -27.83 -10.23 -5.94
CA ASP A 343 -27.09 -8.98 -6.06
C ASP A 343 -25.88 -8.96 -5.11
N VAL A 344 -26.04 -9.53 -3.91
CA VAL A 344 -24.94 -9.72 -2.96
C VAL A 344 -23.88 -10.66 -3.56
N CYS A 345 -24.30 -11.81 -4.06
CA CYS A 345 -23.40 -12.76 -4.73
C CYS A 345 -22.69 -12.14 -5.95
N ALA A 346 -23.41 -11.30 -6.72
CA ALA A 346 -22.85 -10.59 -7.85
C ALA A 346 -21.78 -9.56 -7.41
N ALA A 347 -22.01 -8.82 -6.32
CA ALA A 347 -21.03 -7.90 -5.75
C ALA A 347 -19.78 -8.64 -5.26
N MET A 348 -19.94 -9.74 -4.53
CA MET A 348 -18.84 -10.61 -4.11
C MET A 348 -18.08 -11.19 -5.33
N GLY A 349 -18.80 -11.69 -6.32
CA GLY A 349 -18.21 -12.21 -7.55
C GLY A 349 -17.43 -11.15 -8.33
N LYS A 350 -17.95 -9.92 -8.41
CA LYS A 350 -17.25 -8.79 -9.01
C LYS A 350 -15.96 -8.45 -8.27
N ALA A 351 -15.99 -8.42 -6.92
CA ALA A 351 -14.81 -8.20 -6.10
C ALA A 351 -13.75 -9.28 -6.35
N MET A 352 -14.15 -10.56 -6.41
CA MET A 352 -13.21 -11.66 -6.71
C MET A 352 -12.69 -11.62 -8.15
N SER A 353 -13.50 -11.24 -9.12
CA SER A 353 -13.07 -11.07 -10.51
C SER A 353 -11.99 -9.98 -10.65
N ALA A 354 -12.10 -8.91 -9.87
CA ALA A 354 -11.06 -7.87 -9.83
C ALA A 354 -9.72 -8.40 -9.28
N MET A 355 -9.73 -9.47 -8.49
CA MET A 355 -8.53 -10.12 -7.95
C MET A 355 -7.87 -11.11 -8.91
N GLY A 356 -8.43 -11.36 -10.10
CA GLY A 356 -7.90 -12.34 -11.07
C GLY A 356 -6.42 -12.11 -11.41
N SER A 357 -6.05 -10.86 -11.72
CA SER A 357 -4.65 -10.50 -12.01
C SER A 357 -3.74 -10.66 -10.78
N TYR A 358 -4.24 -10.38 -9.58
CA TYR A 358 -3.51 -10.60 -8.34
C TYR A 358 -3.27 -12.10 -8.08
N ILE A 359 -4.26 -12.95 -8.28
CA ILE A 359 -4.15 -14.42 -8.12
C ILE A 359 -3.09 -14.98 -9.07
N ALA A 360 -3.10 -14.55 -10.34
CA ALA A 360 -2.08 -14.95 -11.31
C ALA A 360 -0.68 -14.45 -10.93
N LEU A 361 -0.57 -13.21 -10.45
CA LEU A 361 0.68 -12.65 -9.93
C LEU A 361 1.16 -13.44 -8.70
N ALA A 362 0.27 -13.76 -7.75
CA ALA A 362 0.59 -14.52 -6.55
C ALA A 362 1.14 -15.91 -6.87
N PHE A 363 0.59 -16.59 -7.91
CA PHE A 363 1.13 -17.87 -8.36
C PHE A 363 2.59 -17.77 -8.78
N VAL A 364 2.92 -16.82 -9.67
CA VAL A 364 4.30 -16.71 -10.20
C VAL A 364 5.25 -16.14 -9.14
N SER A 365 4.79 -15.18 -8.33
CA SER A 365 5.58 -14.60 -7.24
C SER A 365 5.93 -15.63 -6.16
N SER A 366 5.00 -16.53 -5.84
CA SER A 366 5.25 -17.61 -4.86
C SER A 366 6.32 -18.57 -5.37
N GLN A 367 6.34 -18.91 -6.66
CA GLN A 367 7.43 -19.71 -7.24
C GLN A 367 8.76 -18.99 -7.13
N PHE A 368 8.81 -17.69 -7.53
CA PHE A 368 10.02 -16.88 -7.45
C PHE A 368 10.63 -16.88 -6.04
N ILE A 369 9.83 -16.57 -5.00
CA ILE A 369 10.31 -16.50 -3.61
C ILE A 369 10.79 -17.87 -3.13
N ASN A 370 10.03 -18.93 -3.42
CA ASN A 370 10.41 -20.28 -3.01
C ASN A 370 11.65 -20.80 -3.76
N TYR A 371 11.82 -20.47 -5.05
CA TYR A 371 13.05 -20.79 -5.80
C TYR A 371 14.25 -20.03 -5.24
N PHE A 372 14.07 -18.75 -4.90
CA PHE A 372 15.09 -17.90 -4.29
C PHE A 372 15.54 -18.43 -2.93
N SER A 373 14.59 -18.92 -2.13
CA SER A 373 14.85 -19.57 -0.84
C SER A 373 15.53 -20.95 -1.00
N TYR A 374 15.02 -21.82 -1.88
CA TYR A 374 15.58 -23.15 -2.15
C TYR A 374 17.05 -23.07 -2.60
N THR A 375 17.34 -22.16 -3.52
CA THR A 375 18.70 -21.96 -4.05
C THR A 375 19.67 -21.36 -3.04
N LYS A 376 19.18 -20.89 -1.88
CA LYS A 376 19.95 -20.17 -0.85
C LYS A 376 20.54 -18.83 -1.35
N LEU A 377 20.20 -18.40 -2.56
CA LEU A 377 20.68 -17.13 -3.11
C LEU A 377 20.22 -15.96 -2.27
N GLY A 378 18.98 -15.99 -1.75
CA GLY A 378 18.46 -14.98 -0.84
C GLY A 378 19.32 -14.78 0.39
N THR A 379 19.64 -15.88 1.08
CA THR A 379 20.51 -15.87 2.27
C THR A 379 21.92 -15.38 1.94
N ILE A 380 22.50 -15.86 0.83
CA ILE A 380 23.85 -15.46 0.40
C ILE A 380 23.91 -13.95 0.09
N ILE A 381 22.92 -13.42 -0.63
CA ILE A 381 22.82 -11.98 -0.95
C ILE A 381 22.63 -11.17 0.34
N ALA A 382 21.78 -11.64 1.27
CA ALA A 382 21.53 -10.99 2.53
C ALA A 382 22.81 -10.87 3.38
N ILE A 383 23.55 -11.97 3.55
CA ILE A 383 24.80 -12.00 4.31
C ILE A 383 25.85 -11.05 3.69
N ASN A 384 26.10 -11.19 2.39
CA ASN A 384 27.11 -10.38 1.71
C ASN A 384 26.71 -8.91 1.67
N GLY A 385 25.42 -8.60 1.45
CA GLY A 385 24.89 -7.24 1.48
C GLY A 385 24.98 -6.61 2.87
N ALA A 386 24.62 -7.35 3.93
CA ALA A 386 24.76 -6.88 5.31
C ALA A 386 26.23 -6.60 5.67
N ASN A 387 27.15 -7.49 5.28
CA ASN A 387 28.58 -7.31 5.50
C ASN A 387 29.11 -6.08 4.73
N LEU A 388 28.67 -5.87 3.50
CA LEU A 388 29.03 -4.70 2.70
C LEU A 388 28.57 -3.41 3.38
N LEU A 389 27.33 -3.34 3.84
CA LEU A 389 26.76 -2.18 4.53
C LEU A 389 27.45 -1.92 5.86
N LYS A 390 27.74 -2.97 6.62
CA LYS A 390 28.48 -2.90 7.88
C LYS A 390 29.90 -2.35 7.67
N ASN A 391 30.61 -2.86 6.67
CA ASN A 391 31.97 -2.42 6.32
C ASN A 391 32.00 -0.97 5.79
N ALA A 392 30.93 -0.54 5.12
CA ALA A 392 30.78 0.84 4.66
C ALA A 392 30.38 1.81 5.79
N GLY A 393 30.15 1.32 7.01
CA GLY A 393 29.66 2.12 8.13
C GLY A 393 28.23 2.62 7.94
N LEU A 394 27.48 2.02 7.02
CA LEU A 394 26.09 2.35 6.74
C LEU A 394 25.18 1.52 7.62
N GLY A 395 24.56 2.17 8.60
CA GLY A 395 23.61 1.56 9.53
C GLY A 395 22.66 2.59 10.10
N GLY A 396 21.75 2.16 10.97
CA GLY A 396 20.83 3.05 11.66
C GLY A 396 19.96 3.90 10.75
N ILE A 397 19.73 5.12 11.15
CA ILE A 397 18.88 6.09 10.44
C ILE A 397 19.35 6.38 9.01
N PRO A 398 20.67 6.60 8.72
CA PRO A 398 21.11 6.84 7.35
C PRO A 398 20.74 5.73 6.37
N LEU A 399 20.81 4.47 6.79
CA LEU A 399 20.44 3.33 5.97
C LEU A 399 18.94 3.34 5.63
N MET A 400 18.09 3.63 6.61
CA MET A 400 16.64 3.72 6.38
C MET A 400 16.28 4.85 5.43
N ILE A 401 16.91 6.01 5.56
CA ILE A 401 16.70 7.14 4.64
C ILE A 401 17.15 6.78 3.22
N LEU A 402 18.31 6.16 3.07
CA LEU A 402 18.79 5.69 1.76
C LEU A 402 17.82 4.68 1.13
N PHE A 403 17.26 3.77 1.93
CA PHE A 403 16.28 2.80 1.47
C PHE A 403 14.94 3.44 1.10
N ILE A 404 14.48 4.47 1.82
CA ILE A 404 13.31 5.27 1.43
C ILE A 404 13.53 5.92 0.06
N LEU A 405 14.68 6.57 -0.14
CA LEU A 405 15.01 7.21 -1.42
C LEU A 405 15.13 6.20 -2.56
N PHE A 406 15.73 5.04 -2.31
CA PHE A 406 15.80 3.94 -3.26
C PHE A 406 14.40 3.43 -3.62
N SER A 407 13.53 3.21 -2.63
CA SER A 407 12.14 2.77 -2.84
C SER A 407 11.34 3.81 -3.65
N ALA A 408 11.54 5.10 -3.35
CA ALA A 408 10.94 6.21 -4.10
C ALA A 408 11.37 6.22 -5.57
N LEU A 409 12.66 5.95 -5.84
CA LEU A 409 13.19 5.87 -7.21
C LEU A 409 12.60 4.67 -7.97
N ILE A 410 12.55 3.50 -7.33
CA ILE A 410 11.95 2.29 -7.95
C ILE A 410 10.45 2.50 -8.23
N ASN A 411 9.75 3.22 -7.37
CA ASN A 411 8.34 3.52 -7.59
C ASN A 411 8.08 4.35 -8.87
N LEU A 412 9.01 5.18 -9.29
CA LEU A 412 8.88 5.89 -10.57
C LEU A 412 8.90 4.94 -11.78
N LEU A 413 9.50 3.76 -11.64
CA LEU A 413 9.64 2.75 -12.70
C LEU A 413 8.53 1.69 -12.70
N MET A 414 7.83 1.50 -11.55
CA MET A 414 6.84 0.45 -11.37
C MET A 414 5.65 0.97 -10.56
N GLY A 415 4.46 1.03 -11.15
CA GLY A 415 3.26 1.57 -10.51
C GLY A 415 2.58 0.66 -9.46
N SER A 416 2.96 -0.63 -9.34
CA SER A 416 2.32 -1.58 -8.43
C SER A 416 3.11 -1.77 -7.14
N ALA A 417 2.56 -1.39 -5.98
CA ALA A 417 3.19 -1.55 -4.67
C ALA A 417 3.48 -3.02 -4.32
N SER A 418 2.51 -3.92 -4.55
CA SER A 418 2.68 -5.35 -4.28
C SER A 418 3.77 -5.98 -5.14
N ALA A 419 3.80 -5.69 -6.44
CA ALA A 419 4.82 -6.22 -7.35
C ALA A 419 6.23 -5.74 -6.94
N LYS A 420 6.38 -4.46 -6.62
CA LYS A 420 7.66 -3.91 -6.12
C LYS A 420 8.10 -4.57 -4.82
N TRP A 421 7.18 -4.66 -3.85
CA TRP A 421 7.51 -5.23 -2.56
C TRP A 421 7.88 -6.71 -2.67
N THR A 422 7.21 -7.46 -3.54
CA THR A 422 7.57 -8.87 -3.82
C THR A 422 9.00 -9.02 -4.38
N ILE A 423 9.50 -8.02 -5.09
CA ILE A 423 10.90 -8.00 -5.58
C ILE A 423 11.87 -7.57 -4.48
N LEU A 424 11.53 -6.51 -3.75
CA LEU A 424 12.45 -5.88 -2.79
C LEU A 424 12.52 -6.64 -1.46
N ALA A 425 11.39 -7.12 -0.95
CA ALA A 425 11.33 -7.77 0.35
C ALA A 425 12.29 -8.95 0.51
N PRO A 426 12.36 -9.93 -0.43
CA PRO A 426 13.25 -11.08 -0.30
C PRO A 426 14.76 -10.73 -0.25
N VAL A 427 15.11 -9.52 -0.67
CA VAL A 427 16.49 -9.02 -0.65
C VAL A 427 16.73 -8.18 0.59
N PHE A 428 15.91 -7.16 0.81
CA PHE A 428 16.18 -6.14 1.82
C PHE A 428 15.76 -6.55 3.23
N ILE A 429 14.67 -7.31 3.40
CA ILE A 429 14.25 -7.77 4.72
C ILE A 429 15.32 -8.66 5.37
N PRO A 430 15.77 -9.78 4.75
CA PRO A 430 16.81 -10.60 5.33
C PRO A 430 18.11 -9.83 5.58
N MET A 431 18.51 -8.96 4.65
CA MET A 431 19.71 -8.14 4.77
C MET A 431 19.66 -7.20 5.97
N PHE A 432 18.54 -6.51 6.17
CA PHE A 432 18.38 -5.54 7.26
C PHE A 432 18.16 -6.23 8.60
N MET A 433 17.54 -7.42 8.62
CA MET A 433 17.47 -8.26 9.82
C MET A 433 18.84 -8.65 10.33
N LEU A 434 19.78 -9.02 9.45
CA LEU A 434 21.18 -9.29 9.82
C LEU A 434 21.93 -8.04 10.35
N LEU A 435 21.36 -6.84 10.16
CA LEU A 435 21.84 -5.59 10.74
C LEU A 435 21.08 -5.19 12.02
N GLY A 436 20.16 -6.04 12.50
CA GLY A 436 19.36 -5.84 13.71
C GLY A 436 18.07 -5.04 13.53
N PHE A 437 17.65 -4.72 12.28
CA PHE A 437 16.39 -4.03 12.01
C PHE A 437 15.24 -5.03 11.84
N SER A 438 14.06 -4.66 12.33
CA SER A 438 12.87 -5.48 12.15
C SER A 438 12.38 -5.45 10.70
N PRO A 439 11.72 -6.52 10.24
CA PRO A 439 11.06 -6.54 8.94
C PRO A 439 9.95 -5.48 8.83
N GLU A 440 9.29 -5.16 9.94
CA GLU A 440 8.26 -4.14 10.05
C GLU A 440 8.80 -2.73 9.76
N LEU A 441 10.02 -2.42 10.25
CA LEU A 441 10.69 -1.16 9.96
C LEU A 441 11.10 -1.07 8.49
N THR A 442 11.62 -2.16 7.94
CA THR A 442 11.96 -2.25 6.52
C THR A 442 10.73 -2.01 5.64
N GLN A 443 9.60 -2.60 6.02
CA GLN A 443 8.32 -2.39 5.33
C GLN A 443 7.84 -0.94 5.42
N VAL A 444 7.95 -0.27 6.57
CA VAL A 444 7.60 1.16 6.72
C VAL A 444 8.47 2.03 5.82
N ALA A 445 9.77 1.81 5.79
CA ALA A 445 10.66 2.59 4.93
C ALA A 445 10.31 2.44 3.44
N PHE A 446 10.00 1.22 2.99
CA PHE A 446 9.44 0.98 1.65
C PHE A 446 8.15 1.77 1.41
N ARG A 447 7.19 1.69 2.34
CA ARG A 447 5.87 2.34 2.24
C ARG A 447 5.97 3.85 2.08
N ILE A 448 6.90 4.50 2.77
CA ILE A 448 7.15 5.95 2.66
C ILE A 448 7.61 6.29 1.23
N GLY A 449 8.63 5.61 0.73
CA GLY A 449 9.15 5.86 -0.62
C GLY A 449 8.12 5.60 -1.70
N ASP A 450 7.38 4.50 -1.58
CA ASP A 450 6.30 4.11 -2.48
C ASP A 450 5.21 5.18 -2.57
N SER A 451 4.64 5.57 -1.43
CA SER A 451 3.48 6.48 -1.38
C SER A 451 3.81 7.88 -1.87
N CYS A 452 4.96 8.43 -1.48
CA CYS A 452 5.31 9.82 -1.79
C CYS A 452 5.47 10.06 -3.30
N THR A 453 5.92 9.08 -4.06
CA THR A 453 6.19 9.21 -5.50
C THR A 453 5.06 8.70 -6.38
N ASN A 454 4.00 8.09 -5.82
CA ASN A 454 2.77 7.76 -6.54
C ASN A 454 2.11 8.98 -7.19
N LEU A 455 2.34 10.17 -6.63
CA LEU A 455 1.79 11.45 -7.10
C LEU A 455 2.37 11.93 -8.42
N ILE A 456 3.58 11.51 -8.75
CA ILE A 456 4.36 12.02 -9.89
C ILE A 456 4.75 10.93 -10.90
N THR A 457 4.37 9.67 -10.66
CA THR A 457 4.62 8.60 -11.63
C THR A 457 3.45 8.45 -12.61
N PRO A 458 3.69 8.60 -13.92
CA PRO A 458 2.65 8.37 -14.93
C PRO A 458 2.29 6.90 -15.11
N LEU A 459 3.08 5.99 -14.53
CA LEU A 459 2.88 4.53 -14.59
C LEU A 459 1.83 4.01 -13.59
N MET A 460 1.29 4.91 -12.76
CA MET A 460 0.20 4.57 -11.86
C MET A 460 -1.10 4.35 -12.65
N SER A 461 -1.81 3.27 -12.36
CA SER A 461 -3.02 2.85 -13.09
C SER A 461 -4.10 3.95 -13.22
N HIS A 462 -4.26 4.78 -12.19
CA HIS A 462 -5.28 5.83 -12.14
C HIS A 462 -4.83 7.19 -12.69
N PHE A 463 -3.55 7.36 -13.03
CA PHE A 463 -3.01 8.65 -13.47
C PHE A 463 -3.73 9.21 -14.70
N ALA A 464 -4.03 8.36 -15.69
CA ALA A 464 -4.77 8.75 -16.88
C ALA A 464 -6.19 9.24 -16.56
N MET A 465 -6.87 8.60 -15.60
CA MET A 465 -8.19 9.01 -15.16
C MET A 465 -8.17 10.38 -14.45
N ILE A 466 -7.17 10.61 -13.59
CA ILE A 466 -6.98 11.91 -12.94
C ILE A 466 -6.73 13.00 -13.97
N LEU A 467 -5.96 12.71 -15.01
CA LEU A 467 -5.73 13.65 -16.11
C LEU A 467 -7.03 13.99 -16.87
N VAL A 468 -7.92 13.02 -17.09
CA VAL A 468 -9.24 13.25 -17.69
C VAL A 468 -10.09 14.17 -16.79
N PHE A 469 -10.06 13.97 -15.47
CA PHE A 469 -10.75 14.89 -14.54
C PHE A 469 -10.15 16.29 -14.56
N ALA A 470 -8.82 16.43 -14.61
CA ALA A 470 -8.12 17.70 -14.70
C ALA A 470 -8.53 18.49 -15.95
N LYS A 471 -8.63 17.82 -17.11
CA LYS A 471 -9.03 18.44 -18.38
C LYS A 471 -10.44 19.02 -18.39
N ARG A 472 -11.34 18.61 -17.50
CA ARG A 472 -12.67 19.23 -17.36
C ARG A 472 -12.60 20.67 -16.85
N TYR A 473 -11.55 21.01 -16.12
CA TYR A 473 -11.38 22.34 -15.50
C TYR A 473 -10.31 23.18 -16.22
N ASP A 474 -9.36 22.54 -16.91
CA ASP A 474 -8.36 23.17 -17.76
C ASP A 474 -8.04 22.23 -18.94
N GLU A 475 -8.57 22.58 -20.13
CA GLU A 475 -8.41 21.79 -21.36
C GLU A 475 -6.93 21.61 -21.76
N ASN A 476 -6.06 22.54 -21.34
CA ASN A 476 -4.62 22.48 -21.63
C ASN A 476 -3.85 21.59 -20.64
N SER A 477 -4.52 21.01 -19.64
CA SER A 477 -3.89 20.11 -18.68
C SER A 477 -3.31 18.89 -19.37
N GLY A 478 -2.01 18.71 -19.24
CA GLY A 478 -1.25 17.56 -19.70
C GLY A 478 -0.59 16.80 -18.54
N ILE A 479 0.12 15.73 -18.86
CA ILE A 479 0.92 14.96 -17.89
C ILE A 479 1.86 15.88 -17.11
N GLY A 480 2.55 16.78 -17.81
CA GLY A 480 3.48 17.74 -17.22
C GLY A 480 2.79 18.71 -16.26
N THR A 481 1.57 19.16 -16.58
CA THR A 481 0.78 20.04 -15.70
C THR A 481 0.42 19.33 -14.40
N LEU A 482 -0.08 18.10 -14.50
CA LEU A 482 -0.45 17.30 -13.32
C LEU A 482 0.77 17.00 -12.46
N ILE A 483 1.89 16.53 -13.04
CA ILE A 483 3.13 16.27 -12.31
C ILE A 483 3.65 17.56 -11.64
N SER A 484 3.66 18.69 -12.34
CA SER A 484 4.13 19.96 -11.76
C SER A 484 3.25 20.47 -10.62
N THR A 485 1.97 20.15 -10.64
CA THR A 485 1.02 20.46 -9.56
C THR A 485 1.22 19.55 -8.36
N MET A 486 1.53 18.26 -8.60
CA MET A 486 1.70 17.26 -7.56
C MET A 486 3.12 17.20 -6.96
N LEU A 487 4.10 17.76 -7.64
CA LEU A 487 5.50 17.74 -7.21
C LEU A 487 5.74 18.32 -5.80
N PRO A 488 5.15 19.46 -5.42
CA PRO A 488 5.28 19.96 -4.05
C PRO A 488 4.81 18.94 -3.01
N TYR A 489 3.67 18.28 -3.23
CA TYR A 489 3.18 17.24 -2.31
C TYR A 489 4.18 16.10 -2.21
N SER A 490 4.67 15.57 -3.34
CA SER A 490 5.64 14.46 -3.37
C SER A 490 6.89 14.79 -2.55
N ILE A 491 7.49 15.97 -2.74
CA ILE A 491 8.71 16.39 -2.05
C ILE A 491 8.46 16.59 -0.54
N PHE A 492 7.43 17.35 -0.18
CA PHE A 492 7.18 17.64 1.23
C PHE A 492 6.67 16.43 2.01
N PHE A 493 5.92 15.52 1.37
CA PHE A 493 5.53 14.25 1.99
C PHE A 493 6.75 13.37 2.21
N LEU A 494 7.64 13.25 1.22
CA LEU A 494 8.87 12.46 1.37
C LEU A 494 9.75 12.97 2.51
N ILE A 495 9.96 14.29 2.58
CA ILE A 495 10.74 14.91 3.65
C ILE A 495 10.04 14.76 5.00
N GLY A 496 8.77 15.15 5.10
CA GLY A 496 8.02 15.12 6.37
C GLY A 496 7.85 13.71 6.92
N TRP A 497 7.59 12.75 6.05
CA TRP A 497 7.43 11.35 6.46
C TRP A 497 8.78 10.71 6.86
N SER A 498 9.86 11.04 6.13
CA SER A 498 11.21 10.63 6.51
C SER A 498 11.64 11.21 7.87
N VAL A 499 11.33 12.50 8.11
CA VAL A 499 11.58 13.15 9.41
C VAL A 499 10.75 12.48 10.51
N MET A 500 9.48 12.15 10.25
CA MET A 500 8.65 11.43 11.21
C MET A 500 9.25 10.04 11.54
N LEU A 501 9.76 9.30 10.54
CA LEU A 501 10.41 8.01 10.80
C LEU A 501 11.68 8.18 11.63
N ILE A 502 12.49 9.20 11.36
CA ILE A 502 13.68 9.52 12.16
C ILE A 502 13.29 9.74 13.63
N ILE A 503 12.29 10.59 13.88
CA ILE A 503 11.78 10.86 15.22
C ILE A 503 11.26 9.58 15.88
N TRP A 504 10.53 8.74 15.12
CA TRP A 504 10.01 7.47 15.61
C TRP A 504 11.10 6.50 16.04
N MET A 505 12.18 6.41 15.24
CA MET A 505 13.36 5.59 15.57
C MET A 505 14.14 6.15 16.78
N LEU A 506 14.30 7.48 16.89
CA LEU A 506 14.99 8.10 18.02
C LEU A 506 14.23 7.93 19.33
N LEU A 507 12.90 7.93 19.29
CA LEU A 507 12.04 7.73 20.46
C LEU A 507 11.83 6.23 20.79
N GLY A 508 12.27 5.32 19.94
CA GLY A 508 12.09 3.88 20.15
C GLY A 508 10.63 3.43 20.15
N LEU A 509 9.74 4.13 19.42
CA LEU A 509 8.30 3.85 19.44
C LEU A 509 7.98 2.58 18.64
N PRO A 510 7.04 1.72 19.11
CA PRO A 510 6.61 0.57 18.35
C PRO A 510 5.87 0.99 17.08
N LEU A 511 6.03 0.24 15.99
CA LEU A 511 5.41 0.52 14.69
C LEU A 511 3.94 0.09 14.64
N GLY A 512 3.61 -0.93 15.43
CA GLY A 512 2.28 -1.50 15.57
C GLY A 512 2.18 -2.37 16.81
N PRO A 513 1.04 -3.02 17.04
CA PRO A 513 0.88 -3.98 18.13
C PRO A 513 1.91 -5.11 18.02
N GLY A 514 2.79 -5.26 19.01
CA GLY A 514 3.85 -6.28 19.03
C GLY A 514 4.97 -6.08 18.00
N ALA A 515 5.02 -4.97 17.29
CA ALA A 515 5.99 -4.70 16.24
C ALA A 515 7.00 -3.63 16.69
N ASN A 516 8.21 -4.07 16.97
CA ASN A 516 9.32 -3.21 17.39
C ASN A 516 10.13 -2.70 16.18
N LEU A 517 11.05 -1.76 16.43
CA LEU A 517 11.97 -1.22 15.41
C LEU A 517 13.14 -2.16 15.14
N PHE A 518 13.57 -2.87 16.16
CA PHE A 518 14.74 -3.75 16.14
C PHE A 518 14.37 -5.15 16.60
N ILE A 519 15.14 -6.13 16.15
CA ILE A 519 15.00 -7.54 16.50
C ILE A 519 15.68 -7.79 17.84
#